data_bf96a2aaa8df86b4b3302859d5d61b00
#
_entry.id   bf96a2aaa8df86b4b3302859d5d61b00
#
_cell.length_a   1.000
_cell.length_b   1.000
_cell.length_c   1.000
_cell.angle_alpha   90.00
_cell.angle_beta   90.00
_cell.angle_gamma   90.00
#
_symmetry.space_group_name_H-M   'P 1'
#
loop_
_entity.id
_entity.type
_entity.pdbx_description
1 polymer ?
#
loop_
_entity_poly.entity_id
_entity_poly.type
_entity_poly.pdbx_seq_one_letter_code
_entity_poly.pdbx_strand_id
1 'polypeptide(L)'
;MANSSSRVRASDARSRGLLEAAPDAMVVVNTEGEIVLLNLQAEKQFGYRRDELLGQRVTNIVPHGFAERLIADGTRTAAEALAQQIGTGIELSARRRDGSEFPIEIMLSPLESAEGILVIAAIRDISVRKAAEEHLAQMESRYRGLLEAAPDAMVVVDTGGEIVLLNVQAEKQFGYHRDELLGQQVKNIIPEGFAERLIADALRSAEVALAQQIGTGIELSGRRKDGTEFPIEIMLSPLEGAEGILVTAAIRDISRRKAAEAQLLEKVEELKRSNEELGQFAYIASHDLQEPLRMVASYTQLLSKRYKGRLDSDADEFIAFAVDGASRMQRLIQDLLAYSRVGTKGKDLIETSSERSLEQALINLRGSIEESGAVVTHGALPSVLADETQLVQLFQNLVGNAIKYQGPGVPRVHVTAARDGVQKWTFSVRDNGLGIDPQYFERIFGMFQRLHKREEFAGTGIGLAICRKIVERHGSNITVESQPGQGSTFRFSLVGSGTEY
;
A
#
# COMPACT_ATOMS: atom_id res chain seq x y z
N MET A 1 -91.44 10.16 34.85
CA MET A 1 -90.09 9.96 35.46
C MET A 1 -89.27 8.87 34.78
N ALA A 2 -89.73 8.03 33.86
CA ALA A 2 -88.97 6.96 33.23
C ALA A 2 -88.06 7.42 32.04
N ASN A 3 -88.27 8.61 31.46
CA ASN A 3 -87.61 9.07 30.24
C ASN A 3 -86.30 9.83 30.51
N SER A 4 -86.01 10.31 31.73
CA SER A 4 -84.75 10.99 32.09
C SER A 4 -83.68 9.98 32.45
N SER A 5 -83.98 8.87 33.12
CA SER A 5 -83.03 7.82 33.50
C SER A 5 -82.52 7.05 32.32
N SER A 6 -83.27 6.88 31.22
CA SER A 6 -82.82 6.20 29.99
C SER A 6 -81.90 7.09 29.17
N ARG A 7 -82.08 8.43 29.14
CA ARG A 7 -81.22 9.40 28.46
C ARG A 7 -79.86 9.56 29.18
N VAL A 8 -79.91 9.57 30.51
CA VAL A 8 -78.67 9.64 31.30
C VAL A 8 -77.82 8.36 31.10
N ARG A 9 -78.40 7.17 31.15
CA ARG A 9 -77.74 5.91 30.89
C ARG A 9 -77.19 5.79 29.46
N ALA A 10 -77.90 6.34 28.45
CA ALA A 10 -77.43 6.35 27.05
C ALA A 10 -76.29 7.37 26.85
N SER A 11 -76.29 8.48 27.57
CA SER A 11 -75.20 9.45 27.57
C SER A 11 -73.95 8.89 28.21
N ASP A 12 -74.04 8.22 29.35
CA ASP A 12 -72.90 7.59 30.06
C ASP A 12 -72.28 6.45 29.24
N ALA A 13 -73.10 5.61 28.61
CA ALA A 13 -72.61 4.54 27.72
C ALA A 13 -71.90 5.10 26.50
N ARG A 14 -72.35 6.22 25.94
CA ARG A 14 -71.69 6.87 24.79
C ARG A 14 -70.38 7.53 25.17
N SER A 15 -70.34 8.19 26.32
CA SER A 15 -69.07 8.79 26.85
C SER A 15 -68.01 7.75 27.18
N ARG A 16 -68.43 6.62 27.79
CA ARG A 16 -67.50 5.47 28.01
C ARG A 16 -66.99 4.87 26.69
N GLY A 17 -67.85 4.70 25.69
CA GLY A 17 -67.48 4.18 24.37
C GLY A 17 -66.43 5.05 23.65
N LEU A 18 -66.53 6.37 23.76
CA LEU A 18 -65.54 7.31 23.20
C LEU A 18 -64.18 7.21 23.91
N LEU A 19 -64.22 7.06 25.21
CA LEU A 19 -62.98 6.95 26.00
C LEU A 19 -62.25 5.60 25.76
N GLU A 20 -63.03 4.51 25.62
CA GLU A 20 -62.50 3.18 25.26
C GLU A 20 -61.96 3.13 23.83
N ALA A 21 -62.48 3.95 22.91
CA ALA A 21 -62.01 4.02 21.53
C ALA A 21 -60.77 4.90 21.32
N ALA A 22 -60.33 5.64 22.37
CA ALA A 22 -59.15 6.51 22.26
C ALA A 22 -57.88 5.68 22.02
N PRO A 23 -57.01 6.13 21.08
CA PRO A 23 -55.75 5.41 20.76
C PRO A 23 -54.71 5.54 21.87
N ASP A 24 -54.74 6.62 22.65
CA ASP A 24 -53.87 6.85 23.79
C ASP A 24 -54.41 6.26 25.09
N ALA A 25 -53.53 5.97 26.04
CA ALA A 25 -53.97 5.58 27.37
C ALA A 25 -54.63 6.77 28.06
N MET A 26 -55.89 6.62 28.41
CA MET A 26 -56.70 7.64 29.09
C MET A 26 -56.89 7.27 30.55
N VAL A 27 -56.48 8.17 31.44
CA VAL A 27 -56.64 8.05 32.88
C VAL A 27 -57.32 9.31 33.41
N VAL A 28 -58.39 9.12 34.21
CA VAL A 28 -59.11 10.23 34.83
C VAL A 28 -58.89 10.17 36.35
N VAL A 29 -58.50 11.29 36.91
CA VAL A 29 -58.19 11.39 38.34
C VAL A 29 -59.10 12.45 39.01
N ASN A 30 -59.42 12.24 40.26
CA ASN A 30 -60.10 13.24 41.10
C ASN A 30 -59.10 14.25 41.70
N THR A 31 -59.59 15.22 42.49
CA THR A 31 -58.78 16.25 43.13
C THR A 31 -57.81 15.72 44.18
N GLU A 32 -57.95 14.47 44.66
CA GLU A 32 -57.06 13.80 45.58
C GLU A 32 -56.01 12.96 44.86
N GLY A 33 -56.05 12.92 43.54
CA GLY A 33 -55.14 12.16 42.69
C GLY A 33 -55.43 10.68 42.59
N GLU A 34 -56.64 10.28 42.95
CA GLU A 34 -57.13 8.90 42.81
C GLU A 34 -57.68 8.67 41.42
N ILE A 35 -57.39 7.53 40.84
CA ILE A 35 -57.86 7.11 39.51
C ILE A 35 -59.31 6.69 39.63
N VAL A 36 -60.20 7.46 38.98
CA VAL A 36 -61.62 7.21 38.98
C VAL A 36 -62.11 6.50 37.72
N LEU A 37 -61.31 6.63 36.60
CA LEU A 37 -61.67 5.96 35.35
C LEU A 37 -60.37 5.79 34.52
N LEU A 38 -60.28 4.67 33.76
CA LEU A 38 -59.24 4.43 32.75
C LEU A 38 -59.81 3.60 31.61
N ASN A 39 -59.19 3.74 30.43
CA ASN A 39 -59.55 2.97 29.24
C ASN A 39 -58.69 1.69 29.08
N LEU A 40 -59.07 0.83 28.14
CA LEU A 40 -58.38 -0.41 27.83
C LEU A 40 -56.88 -0.18 27.42
N GLN A 41 -56.58 0.95 26.75
CA GLN A 41 -55.21 1.28 26.38
C GLN A 41 -54.34 1.55 27.62
N ALA A 42 -54.86 2.19 28.64
CA ALA A 42 -54.16 2.38 29.92
C ALA A 42 -53.84 1.03 30.59
N GLU A 43 -54.81 0.08 30.61
CA GLU A 43 -54.57 -1.28 31.13
C GLU A 43 -53.40 -1.97 30.38
N LYS A 44 -53.42 -1.90 29.04
CA LYS A 44 -52.35 -2.49 28.18
C LYS A 44 -50.99 -1.82 28.35
N GLN A 45 -50.98 -0.51 28.40
CA GLN A 45 -49.76 0.27 28.42
C GLN A 45 -49.04 0.17 29.77
N PHE A 46 -49.78 0.19 30.88
CA PHE A 46 -49.22 0.10 32.24
C PHE A 46 -49.18 -1.33 32.78
N GLY A 47 -49.83 -2.30 32.15
CA GLY A 47 -49.82 -3.71 32.54
C GLY A 47 -50.63 -4.03 33.77
N TYR A 48 -51.52 -3.15 34.20
CA TYR A 48 -52.45 -3.34 35.32
C TYR A 48 -53.84 -3.69 34.80
N ARG A 49 -54.58 -4.44 35.56
CA ARG A 49 -56.03 -4.60 35.36
C ARG A 49 -56.74 -3.37 35.91
N ARG A 50 -57.91 -3.06 35.32
CA ARG A 50 -58.72 -1.90 35.73
C ARG A 50 -59.06 -1.92 37.23
N ASP A 51 -59.42 -3.07 37.74
CA ASP A 51 -59.74 -3.26 39.16
C ASP A 51 -58.53 -3.04 40.11
N GLU A 52 -57.30 -3.18 39.61
CA GLU A 52 -56.07 -2.93 40.37
C GLU A 52 -55.72 -1.44 40.46
N LEU A 53 -56.12 -0.63 39.46
CA LEU A 53 -55.77 0.80 39.39
C LEU A 53 -56.91 1.72 39.86
N LEU A 54 -58.18 1.32 39.79
CA LEU A 54 -59.28 2.13 40.28
C LEU A 54 -59.19 2.35 41.78
N GLY A 55 -59.32 3.63 42.19
CA GLY A 55 -59.15 4.04 43.58
C GLY A 55 -57.68 4.14 44.06
N GLN A 56 -56.68 3.78 43.20
CA GLN A 56 -55.30 3.95 43.47
C GLN A 56 -54.82 5.35 43.10
N ARG A 57 -53.72 5.79 43.74
CA ARG A 57 -53.11 7.08 43.35
C ARG A 57 -52.37 7.01 42.01
N VAL A 58 -52.49 8.03 41.20
CA VAL A 58 -51.83 8.13 39.87
C VAL A 58 -50.32 8.12 40.00
N THR A 59 -49.79 8.41 41.19
CA THR A 59 -48.32 8.30 41.49
C THR A 59 -47.77 6.89 41.35
N ASN A 60 -48.65 5.87 41.34
CA ASN A 60 -48.23 4.47 41.12
C ASN A 60 -47.78 4.24 39.68
N ILE A 61 -48.31 5.02 38.72
CA ILE A 61 -47.98 4.91 37.27
C ILE A 61 -47.22 6.11 36.74
N VAL A 62 -47.25 7.27 37.39
CA VAL A 62 -46.51 8.49 36.98
C VAL A 62 -45.69 8.97 38.21
N PRO A 63 -44.40 9.35 38.07
CA PRO A 63 -43.50 9.63 39.16
C PRO A 63 -43.99 10.70 40.16
N HIS A 64 -43.59 10.55 41.40
CA HIS A 64 -43.81 11.50 42.48
C HIS A 64 -43.36 12.94 42.12
N GLY A 65 -44.15 13.94 42.56
CA GLY A 65 -43.87 15.38 42.39
C GLY A 65 -44.44 15.97 41.13
N PHE A 66 -44.67 15.17 40.06
CA PHE A 66 -45.26 15.69 38.83
C PHE A 66 -46.79 15.49 38.85
N ALA A 67 -47.28 14.34 39.33
CA ALA A 67 -48.70 14.11 39.50
C ALA A 67 -49.34 15.11 40.46
N GLU A 68 -48.66 15.48 41.55
CA GLU A 68 -49.14 16.47 42.49
C GLU A 68 -49.20 17.89 41.91
N ARG A 69 -48.23 18.29 41.10
CA ARG A 69 -48.27 19.57 40.35
C ARG A 69 -49.39 19.58 39.32
N LEU A 70 -49.59 18.49 38.60
CA LEU A 70 -50.65 18.35 37.59
C LEU A 70 -52.02 18.46 38.19
N ILE A 71 -52.24 17.84 39.37
CA ILE A 71 -53.51 17.92 40.09
C ILE A 71 -53.73 19.34 40.62
N ALA A 72 -52.71 19.96 41.21
CA ALA A 72 -52.77 21.35 41.66
C ALA A 72 -53.06 22.33 40.52
N ASP A 73 -52.44 22.16 39.36
CA ASP A 73 -52.66 22.97 38.17
C ASP A 73 -54.05 22.69 37.54
N GLY A 74 -54.53 21.43 37.57
CA GLY A 74 -55.86 21.05 37.08
C GLY A 74 -57.01 21.58 37.96
N THR A 75 -56.73 21.97 39.21
CA THR A 75 -57.73 22.56 40.12
C THR A 75 -57.80 24.10 39.99
N ARG A 76 -56.86 24.73 39.30
CA ARG A 76 -57.00 26.14 38.88
C ARG A 76 -58.13 26.25 37.87
N THR A 77 -58.87 27.37 37.92
CA THR A 77 -60.02 27.61 37.06
C THR A 77 -59.85 27.07 35.65
N ALA A 78 -60.85 26.32 35.14
CA ALA A 78 -60.77 25.64 33.84
C ALA A 78 -60.32 26.53 32.67
N ALA A 79 -60.51 27.83 32.75
CA ALA A 79 -60.11 28.78 31.74
C ALA A 79 -58.59 29.08 31.74
N GLU A 80 -57.93 29.05 32.88
CA GLU A 80 -56.46 29.28 32.97
C GLU A 80 -55.65 28.00 32.63
N ALA A 81 -56.14 26.83 33.02
CA ALA A 81 -55.55 25.54 32.69
C ALA A 81 -55.66 25.24 31.17
N LEU A 82 -56.75 25.63 30.54
CA LEU A 82 -56.92 25.48 29.07
C LEU A 82 -55.94 26.36 28.29
N ALA A 83 -55.62 27.57 28.77
CA ALA A 83 -54.75 28.49 28.06
C ALA A 83 -53.26 28.07 28.06
N GLN A 84 -52.80 27.33 29.08
CA GLN A 84 -51.39 26.94 29.22
C GLN A 84 -51.03 25.56 28.67
N GLN A 85 -51.99 24.67 28.39
CA GLN A 85 -51.70 23.25 28.10
C GLN A 85 -52.35 22.68 26.83
N ILE A 86 -53.02 23.47 26.05
CA ILE A 86 -53.52 23.01 24.76
C ILE A 86 -52.40 22.95 23.73
N GLY A 87 -51.82 21.75 23.51
CA GLY A 87 -50.98 21.44 22.37
C GLY A 87 -49.51 21.15 22.64
N THR A 88 -48.99 21.26 23.87
CA THR A 88 -47.64 20.85 24.21
C THR A 88 -47.70 19.67 25.17
N GLY A 89 -47.46 18.45 24.64
CA GLY A 89 -47.27 17.26 25.47
C GLY A 89 -46.04 17.43 26.35
N ILE A 90 -46.15 17.02 27.61
CA ILE A 90 -45.03 17.03 28.57
C ILE A 90 -44.42 15.65 28.54
N GLU A 91 -43.12 15.57 28.22
CA GLU A 91 -42.38 14.32 28.24
C GLU A 91 -41.97 13.94 29.66
N LEU A 92 -42.27 12.72 30.06
CA LEU A 92 -42.01 12.19 31.39
C LEU A 92 -41.61 10.71 31.31
N SER A 93 -41.27 10.12 32.47
CA SER A 93 -41.14 8.68 32.66
C SER A 93 -42.32 8.14 33.44
N ALA A 94 -42.93 7.09 32.95
CA ALA A 94 -44.00 6.34 33.65
C ALA A 94 -43.48 4.95 34.04
N ARG A 95 -44.20 4.30 35.02
CA ARG A 95 -43.81 2.99 35.52
C ARG A 95 -44.92 1.97 35.24
N ARG A 96 -44.53 0.82 34.70
CA ARG A 96 -45.41 -0.34 34.52
C ARG A 96 -45.52 -1.18 35.82
N ARG A 97 -46.45 -2.10 35.83
CA ARG A 97 -46.66 -3.04 36.94
C ARG A 97 -45.44 -3.87 37.29
N ASP A 98 -44.65 -4.26 36.29
CA ASP A 98 -43.41 -5.02 36.48
C ASP A 98 -42.22 -4.17 37.02
N GLY A 99 -42.44 -2.88 37.26
CA GLY A 99 -41.45 -1.92 37.72
C GLY A 99 -40.60 -1.29 36.60
N SER A 100 -40.79 -1.70 35.34
CA SER A 100 -40.11 -1.07 34.19
C SER A 100 -40.54 0.36 33.99
N GLU A 101 -39.59 1.25 33.71
CA GLU A 101 -39.86 2.65 33.38
C GLU A 101 -39.80 2.86 31.86
N PHE A 102 -40.69 3.72 31.36
CA PHE A 102 -40.72 4.04 29.93
C PHE A 102 -41.11 5.51 29.72
N PRO A 103 -40.63 6.15 28.65
CA PRO A 103 -40.92 7.55 28.38
C PRO A 103 -42.34 7.69 27.85
N ILE A 104 -43.00 8.70 28.36
CA ILE A 104 -44.39 9.05 28.00
C ILE A 104 -44.50 10.54 27.66
N GLU A 105 -45.46 10.86 26.86
CA GLU A 105 -45.97 12.22 26.65
C GLU A 105 -47.38 12.31 27.23
N ILE A 106 -47.58 13.27 28.15
CA ILE A 106 -48.83 13.49 28.83
C ILE A 106 -49.50 14.78 28.37
N MET A 107 -50.77 14.69 28.04
CA MET A 107 -51.68 15.85 27.81
C MET A 107 -52.81 15.82 28.84
N LEU A 108 -53.02 16.94 29.48
CA LEU A 108 -54.04 17.07 30.56
C LEU A 108 -55.16 17.96 30.11
N SER A 109 -56.37 17.59 30.56
CA SER A 109 -57.57 18.37 30.31
C SER A 109 -58.49 18.32 31.56
N PRO A 110 -58.88 19.44 32.14
CA PRO A 110 -59.85 19.46 33.22
C PRO A 110 -61.26 19.15 32.69
N LEU A 111 -62.02 18.46 33.49
CA LEU A 111 -63.47 18.11 33.24
C LEU A 111 -64.28 18.49 34.46
N GLU A 112 -65.26 19.34 34.31
CA GLU A 112 -66.27 19.65 35.36
C GLU A 112 -67.29 18.49 35.44
N SER A 113 -67.45 17.94 36.64
CA SER A 113 -68.39 16.90 36.96
C SER A 113 -69.35 17.35 38.07
N ALA A 114 -70.50 16.68 38.22
CA ALA A 114 -71.38 16.94 39.31
C ALA A 114 -70.84 16.68 40.71
N GLU A 115 -69.75 15.89 40.79
CA GLU A 115 -69.03 15.51 41.99
C GLU A 115 -67.73 16.33 42.21
N GLY A 116 -67.45 17.32 41.35
CA GLY A 116 -66.23 18.16 41.38
C GLY A 116 -65.42 18.15 40.13
N ILE A 117 -64.19 18.76 40.17
CA ILE A 117 -63.26 18.82 39.05
C ILE A 117 -62.52 17.47 38.93
N LEU A 118 -62.57 16.90 37.72
CA LEU A 118 -61.81 15.74 37.34
C LEU A 118 -60.70 16.18 36.34
N VAL A 119 -59.54 15.48 36.31
CA VAL A 119 -58.48 15.71 35.34
C VAL A 119 -58.33 14.50 34.45
N ILE A 120 -58.52 14.68 33.14
CA ILE A 120 -58.28 13.66 32.13
C ILE A 120 -56.85 13.78 31.69
N ALA A 121 -56.08 12.67 31.80
CA ALA A 121 -54.75 12.53 31.28
C ALA A 121 -54.76 11.62 30.04
N ALA A 122 -54.38 12.13 28.89
CA ALA A 122 -54.05 11.31 27.73
C ALA A 122 -52.53 11.04 27.76
N ILE A 123 -52.17 9.78 27.82
CA ILE A 123 -50.78 9.31 28.06
C ILE A 123 -50.35 8.47 26.86
N ARG A 124 -49.38 8.99 26.14
CA ARG A 124 -48.81 8.34 24.95
C ARG A 124 -47.44 7.75 25.27
N ASP A 125 -47.23 6.48 24.95
CA ASP A 125 -45.88 5.85 25.00
C ASP A 125 -45.07 6.34 23.82
N ILE A 126 -43.91 6.98 24.10
CA ILE A 126 -43.00 7.54 23.10
C ILE A 126 -41.69 6.75 23.02
N SER A 127 -41.64 5.52 23.56
CA SER A 127 -40.45 4.67 23.57
C SER A 127 -39.89 4.41 22.16
N VAL A 128 -40.79 4.12 21.20
CA VAL A 128 -40.43 3.85 19.80
C VAL A 128 -39.86 5.12 19.14
N ARG A 129 -40.49 6.29 19.39
CA ARG A 129 -40.00 7.58 18.85
C ARG A 129 -38.60 7.89 19.41
N LYS A 130 -38.42 7.81 20.73
CA LYS A 130 -37.11 8.08 21.39
C LYS A 130 -36.03 7.12 20.95
N ALA A 131 -36.30 5.83 20.85
CA ALA A 131 -35.36 4.85 20.36
C ALA A 131 -34.92 5.11 18.92
N ALA A 132 -35.87 5.55 18.04
CA ALA A 132 -35.53 5.92 16.66
C ALA A 132 -34.68 7.20 16.59
N GLU A 133 -35.01 8.23 17.39
CA GLU A 133 -34.21 9.46 17.48
C GLU A 133 -32.79 9.20 18.00
N GLU A 134 -32.66 8.39 19.07
CA GLU A 134 -31.36 7.98 19.61
C GLU A 134 -30.54 7.17 18.59
N HIS A 135 -31.20 6.23 17.90
CA HIS A 135 -30.54 5.43 16.87
C HIS A 135 -30.03 6.31 15.72
N LEU A 136 -30.84 7.27 15.27
CA LEU A 136 -30.44 8.22 14.21
C LEU A 136 -29.26 9.07 14.66
N ALA A 137 -29.30 9.62 15.89
CA ALA A 137 -28.20 10.41 16.45
C ALA A 137 -26.90 9.60 16.60
N GLN A 138 -27.00 8.33 17.02
CA GLN A 138 -25.84 7.43 17.09
C GLN A 138 -25.28 7.13 15.70
N MET A 139 -26.11 6.88 14.71
CA MET A 139 -25.68 6.64 13.33
C MET A 139 -24.98 7.89 12.77
N GLU A 140 -25.57 9.07 12.93
CA GLU A 140 -24.96 10.33 12.48
C GLU A 140 -23.59 10.56 13.13
N SER A 141 -23.50 10.39 14.46
CA SER A 141 -22.26 10.52 15.20
C SER A 141 -21.19 9.54 14.71
N ARG A 142 -21.60 8.29 14.43
CA ARG A 142 -20.70 7.26 13.91
C ARG A 142 -20.19 7.60 12.51
N TYR A 143 -21.05 8.03 11.60
CA TYR A 143 -20.64 8.43 10.25
C TYR A 143 -19.71 9.64 10.27
N ARG A 144 -20.03 10.66 11.07
CA ARG A 144 -19.17 11.83 11.25
C ARG A 144 -17.80 11.42 11.81
N GLY A 145 -17.76 10.53 12.81
CA GLY A 145 -16.51 10.01 13.36
C GLY A 145 -15.64 9.27 12.34
N LEU A 146 -16.23 8.45 11.46
CA LEU A 146 -15.51 7.77 10.40
C LEU A 146 -14.89 8.74 9.38
N LEU A 147 -15.62 9.77 9.01
CA LEU A 147 -15.14 10.79 8.08
C LEU A 147 -14.02 11.64 8.69
N GLU A 148 -14.15 12.03 9.97
CA GLU A 148 -13.12 12.78 10.69
C GLU A 148 -11.84 11.95 10.93
N ALA A 149 -11.96 10.63 11.07
CA ALA A 149 -10.82 9.72 11.26
C ALA A 149 -10.09 9.39 9.95
N ALA A 150 -10.61 9.76 8.79
CA ALA A 150 -9.96 9.49 7.51
C ALA A 150 -8.58 10.19 7.43
N PRO A 151 -7.51 9.48 6.98
CA PRO A 151 -6.17 10.06 6.91
C PRO A 151 -6.02 11.10 5.79
N ASP A 152 -6.83 10.99 4.75
CA ASP A 152 -6.83 11.92 3.62
C ASP A 152 -7.84 13.07 3.86
N ALA A 153 -7.62 14.20 3.22
CA ALA A 153 -8.58 15.29 3.21
C ALA A 153 -9.84 14.85 2.44
N MET A 154 -10.97 14.80 3.14
CA MET A 154 -12.26 14.42 2.57
C MET A 154 -13.09 15.67 2.34
N VAL A 155 -13.57 15.85 1.11
CA VAL A 155 -14.47 16.94 0.71
C VAL A 155 -15.62 16.34 -0.06
N VAL A 156 -16.85 16.71 0.32
CA VAL A 156 -18.07 16.30 -0.38
C VAL A 156 -18.68 17.52 -1.03
N VAL A 157 -19.00 17.41 -2.31
CA VAL A 157 -19.62 18.47 -3.09
C VAL A 157 -20.94 18.02 -3.68
N ASP A 158 -21.82 18.98 -3.89
CA ASP A 158 -23.05 18.78 -4.64
C ASP A 158 -22.80 18.79 -6.17
N THR A 159 -23.88 18.65 -6.96
CA THR A 159 -23.83 18.68 -8.42
C THR A 159 -23.39 20.05 -9.00
N GLY A 160 -23.52 21.13 -8.22
CA GLY A 160 -23.06 22.48 -8.57
C GLY A 160 -21.60 22.74 -8.20
N GLY A 161 -20.92 21.79 -7.55
CA GLY A 161 -19.55 21.95 -7.06
C GLY A 161 -19.43 22.73 -5.75
N GLU A 162 -20.56 22.94 -5.04
CA GLU A 162 -20.56 23.56 -3.72
C GLU A 162 -20.17 22.54 -2.63
N ILE A 163 -19.29 22.94 -1.73
CA ILE A 163 -18.80 22.09 -0.64
C ILE A 163 -19.88 21.97 0.43
N VAL A 164 -20.44 20.77 0.60
CA VAL A 164 -21.50 20.49 1.59
C VAL A 164 -20.93 19.85 2.86
N LEU A 165 -19.74 19.21 2.77
CA LEU A 165 -19.11 18.56 3.92
C LEU A 165 -17.62 18.44 3.72
N LEU A 166 -16.83 18.56 4.81
CA LEU A 166 -15.40 18.30 4.83
C LEU A 166 -14.95 17.79 6.20
N ASN A 167 -13.82 17.09 6.24
CA ASN A 167 -13.22 16.61 7.47
C ASN A 167 -12.10 17.54 7.97
N VAL A 168 -11.61 17.27 9.19
CA VAL A 168 -10.52 18.03 9.81
C VAL A 168 -9.20 17.97 9.01
N GLN A 169 -8.98 16.92 8.25
CA GLN A 169 -7.78 16.82 7.41
C GLN A 169 -7.83 17.80 6.23
N ALA A 170 -9.02 18.06 5.66
CA ALA A 170 -9.20 19.08 4.63
C ALA A 170 -8.92 20.49 5.19
N GLU A 171 -9.40 20.80 6.40
CA GLU A 171 -9.08 22.06 7.07
C GLU A 171 -7.56 22.27 7.22
N LYS A 172 -6.85 21.23 7.73
CA LYS A 172 -5.39 21.28 7.92
C LYS A 172 -4.61 21.38 6.61
N GLN A 173 -5.02 20.60 5.60
CA GLN A 173 -4.30 20.50 4.34
C GLN A 173 -4.42 21.76 3.50
N PHE A 174 -5.62 22.37 3.46
CA PHE A 174 -5.89 23.58 2.70
C PHE A 174 -5.73 24.88 3.51
N GLY A 175 -5.64 24.80 4.83
CA GLY A 175 -5.43 25.97 5.71
C GLY A 175 -6.67 26.84 5.91
N TYR A 176 -7.86 26.32 5.65
CA TYR A 176 -9.13 26.98 5.89
C TYR A 176 -9.81 26.41 7.13
N HIS A 177 -10.60 27.24 7.80
CA HIS A 177 -11.55 26.75 8.78
C HIS A 177 -12.80 26.17 8.07
N ARG A 178 -13.44 25.19 8.66
CA ARG A 178 -14.64 24.53 8.09
C ARG A 178 -15.70 25.53 7.62
N ASP A 179 -16.01 26.50 8.47
CA ASP A 179 -17.03 27.52 8.21
C ASP A 179 -16.71 28.43 7.03
N GLU A 180 -15.42 28.51 6.64
CA GLU A 180 -14.96 29.30 5.51
C GLU A 180 -15.10 28.57 4.16
N LEU A 181 -15.13 27.23 4.21
CA LEU A 181 -15.23 26.37 3.00
C LEU A 181 -16.65 25.84 2.76
N LEU A 182 -17.45 25.61 3.80
CA LEU A 182 -18.84 25.18 3.64
C LEU A 182 -19.62 26.21 2.82
N GLY A 183 -20.38 25.75 1.83
CA GLY A 183 -21.13 26.60 0.90
C GLY A 183 -20.26 27.30 -0.15
N GLN A 184 -18.94 27.07 -0.17
CA GLN A 184 -18.05 27.64 -1.19
C GLN A 184 -17.84 26.65 -2.35
N GLN A 185 -17.45 27.20 -3.49
CA GLN A 185 -17.11 26.40 -4.66
C GLN A 185 -15.78 25.67 -4.49
N VAL A 186 -15.75 24.39 -4.83
CA VAL A 186 -14.54 23.54 -4.74
C VAL A 186 -13.37 24.04 -5.59
N LYS A 187 -13.63 24.87 -6.61
CA LYS A 187 -12.59 25.55 -7.41
C LYS A 187 -11.68 26.48 -6.59
N ASN A 188 -12.09 26.88 -5.40
CA ASN A 188 -11.27 27.68 -4.51
C ASN A 188 -10.05 26.90 -3.99
N ILE A 189 -10.15 25.60 -3.88
CA ILE A 189 -9.08 24.69 -3.39
C ILE A 189 -8.51 23.78 -4.49
N ILE A 190 -9.25 23.60 -5.61
CA ILE A 190 -8.80 22.83 -6.78
C ILE A 190 -8.91 23.72 -8.02
N PRO A 191 -7.88 23.82 -8.89
CA PRO A 191 -7.85 24.75 -10.02
C PRO A 191 -9.04 24.66 -10.96
N GLU A 192 -9.42 25.79 -11.55
CA GLU A 192 -10.53 25.90 -12.48
C GLU A 192 -10.40 24.94 -13.69
N GLY A 193 -11.55 24.41 -14.12
CA GLY A 193 -11.66 23.50 -15.27
C GLY A 193 -11.46 22.04 -14.95
N PHE A 194 -10.88 21.69 -13.82
CA PHE A 194 -10.69 20.29 -13.43
C PHE A 194 -11.81 19.80 -12.52
N ALA A 195 -12.19 20.60 -11.52
CA ALA A 195 -13.30 20.29 -10.61
C ALA A 195 -14.62 20.08 -11.37
N GLU A 196 -14.92 20.94 -12.33
CA GLU A 196 -16.12 20.85 -13.18
C GLU A 196 -16.13 19.59 -14.07
N ARG A 197 -14.98 19.24 -14.65
CA ARG A 197 -14.86 17.98 -15.42
C ARG A 197 -15.01 16.74 -14.55
N LEU A 198 -14.39 16.73 -13.37
CA LEU A 198 -14.46 15.61 -12.45
C LEU A 198 -15.88 15.40 -11.92
N ILE A 199 -16.59 16.49 -11.59
CA ILE A 199 -18.00 16.42 -11.17
C ILE A 199 -18.87 15.94 -12.34
N ALA A 200 -18.68 16.48 -13.55
CA ALA A 200 -19.43 16.06 -14.73
C ALA A 200 -19.18 14.59 -15.10
N ASP A 201 -17.95 14.10 -14.95
CA ASP A 201 -17.61 12.70 -15.20
C ASP A 201 -18.14 11.77 -14.11
N ALA A 202 -18.13 12.20 -12.84
CA ALA A 202 -18.74 11.46 -11.74
C ALA A 202 -20.28 11.34 -11.87
N LEU A 203 -20.90 12.31 -12.53
CA LEU A 203 -22.35 12.32 -12.81
C LEU A 203 -22.73 11.50 -14.05
N ARG A 204 -21.81 11.24 -14.98
CA ARG A 204 -22.11 10.60 -16.28
C ARG A 204 -22.49 9.14 -16.24
N SER A 205 -22.13 8.39 -15.29
CA SER A 205 -22.72 7.13 -14.84
C SER A 205 -21.92 6.58 -13.64
N ALA A 206 -22.58 6.31 -12.56
CA ALA A 206 -21.97 5.73 -11.36
C ALA A 206 -21.22 4.42 -11.67
N GLU A 207 -21.72 3.62 -12.63
CA GLU A 207 -21.08 2.36 -13.03
C GLU A 207 -19.81 2.53 -13.85
N VAL A 208 -19.73 3.52 -14.75
CA VAL A 208 -18.54 3.75 -15.59
C VAL A 208 -17.49 4.58 -14.86
N ALA A 209 -17.88 5.55 -14.06
CA ALA A 209 -16.97 6.32 -13.22
C ALA A 209 -16.30 5.44 -12.15
N LEU A 210 -17.06 4.50 -11.54
CA LEU A 210 -16.50 3.52 -10.59
C LEU A 210 -15.47 2.61 -11.25
N ALA A 211 -15.69 2.16 -12.48
CA ALA A 211 -14.79 1.24 -13.17
C ALA A 211 -13.47 1.88 -13.62
N GLN A 212 -13.46 3.18 -13.92
CA GLN A 212 -12.28 3.90 -14.42
C GLN A 212 -11.43 4.58 -13.34
N GLN A 213 -11.97 4.82 -12.15
CA GLN A 213 -11.30 5.63 -11.12
C GLN A 213 -11.04 4.92 -9.79
N ILE A 214 -11.44 3.67 -9.65
CA ILE A 214 -11.07 2.87 -8.48
C ILE A 214 -9.59 2.48 -8.60
N GLY A 215 -8.71 3.20 -7.91
CA GLY A 215 -7.32 2.84 -7.72
C GLY A 215 -6.26 3.65 -8.48
N THR A 216 -6.64 4.52 -9.39
CA THR A 216 -5.72 5.47 -10.03
C THR A 216 -6.09 6.88 -9.62
N GLY A 217 -5.43 7.41 -8.60
CA GLY A 217 -5.58 8.80 -8.22
C GLY A 217 -5.15 9.71 -9.37
N ILE A 218 -5.90 10.80 -9.58
CA ILE A 218 -5.55 11.82 -10.57
C ILE A 218 -4.63 12.82 -9.88
N GLU A 219 -3.42 13.00 -10.40
CA GLU A 219 -2.47 13.98 -9.89
C GLU A 219 -2.81 15.38 -10.40
N LEU A 220 -2.95 16.31 -9.48
CA LEU A 220 -3.31 17.71 -9.73
C LEU A 220 -2.53 18.67 -8.83
N SER A 221 -2.81 19.98 -8.98
CA SER A 221 -2.37 21.02 -8.05
C SER A 221 -3.55 21.48 -7.19
N GLY A 222 -3.42 21.43 -5.88
CA GLY A 222 -4.33 22.06 -4.92
C GLY A 222 -3.82 23.41 -4.51
N ARG A 223 -4.73 24.31 -4.06
CA ARG A 223 -4.38 25.67 -3.60
C ARG A 223 -4.78 25.83 -2.15
N ARG A 224 -3.84 26.27 -1.32
CA ARG A 224 -4.09 26.63 0.09
C ARG A 224 -4.66 28.04 0.22
N LYS A 225 -5.16 28.37 1.40
CA LYS A 225 -5.68 29.71 1.75
C LYS A 225 -4.67 30.85 1.54
N ASP A 226 -3.38 30.57 1.77
CA ASP A 226 -2.28 31.52 1.56
C ASP A 226 -1.89 31.71 0.08
N GLY A 227 -2.58 31.01 -0.83
CA GLY A 227 -2.32 31.03 -2.27
C GLY A 227 -1.24 30.07 -2.72
N THR A 228 -0.57 29.33 -1.82
CA THR A 228 0.43 28.34 -2.21
C THR A 228 -0.21 27.16 -2.92
N GLU A 229 0.43 26.73 -4.02
CA GLU A 229 0.03 25.52 -4.75
C GLU A 229 0.89 24.35 -4.32
N PHE A 230 0.28 23.16 -4.28
CA PHE A 230 0.95 21.92 -3.90
C PHE A 230 0.36 20.74 -4.65
N PRO A 231 1.16 19.71 -4.96
CA PRO A 231 0.69 18.56 -5.71
C PRO A 231 -0.23 17.70 -4.85
N ILE A 232 -1.36 17.34 -5.41
CA ILE A 232 -2.37 16.48 -4.79
C ILE A 232 -2.72 15.32 -5.69
N GLU A 233 -3.19 14.24 -5.09
CA GLU A 233 -3.81 13.11 -5.74
C GLU A 233 -5.26 13.03 -5.29
N ILE A 234 -6.21 12.98 -6.24
CA ILE A 234 -7.64 12.98 -5.96
C ILE A 234 -8.27 11.67 -6.40
N MET A 235 -9.07 11.09 -5.51
CA MET A 235 -9.96 9.98 -5.81
C MET A 235 -11.40 10.43 -5.59
N LEU A 236 -12.26 10.19 -6.57
CA LEU A 236 -13.66 10.57 -6.54
C LEU A 236 -14.58 9.36 -6.41
N SER A 237 -15.65 9.53 -5.66
CA SER A 237 -16.71 8.53 -5.52
C SER A 237 -18.07 9.22 -5.47
N PRO A 238 -19.01 8.86 -6.35
CA PRO A 238 -20.36 9.35 -6.25
C PRO A 238 -21.06 8.73 -5.02
N LEU A 239 -21.91 9.52 -4.38
CA LEU A 239 -22.73 9.14 -3.25
C LEU A 239 -24.18 9.53 -3.53
N GLU A 240 -25.11 8.57 -3.54
CA GLU A 240 -26.53 8.86 -3.66
C GLU A 240 -27.07 9.36 -2.31
N GLY A 241 -27.59 10.58 -2.28
CA GLY A 241 -28.22 11.21 -1.13
C GLY A 241 -29.72 11.42 -1.36
N ALA A 242 -30.44 11.76 -0.31
CA ALA A 242 -31.90 12.02 -0.36
C ALA A 242 -32.24 13.21 -1.26
N GLU A 243 -31.35 14.19 -1.41
CA GLU A 243 -31.54 15.42 -2.19
C GLU A 243 -30.87 15.37 -3.57
N GLY A 244 -30.26 14.23 -3.94
CA GLY A 244 -29.58 14.05 -5.22
C GLY A 244 -28.21 13.38 -5.08
N ILE A 245 -27.44 13.42 -6.17
CA ILE A 245 -26.08 12.86 -6.22
C ILE A 245 -25.09 13.84 -5.59
N LEU A 246 -24.29 13.36 -4.66
CA LEU A 246 -23.13 14.04 -4.10
C LEU A 246 -21.86 13.41 -4.66
N VAL A 247 -20.77 14.14 -4.69
CA VAL A 247 -19.44 13.62 -5.07
C VAL A 247 -18.49 13.75 -3.88
N THR A 248 -17.99 12.64 -3.42
CA THR A 248 -16.96 12.58 -2.37
C THR A 248 -15.60 12.56 -3.01
N ALA A 249 -14.74 13.50 -2.64
CA ALA A 249 -13.34 13.57 -3.02
C ALA A 249 -12.44 13.22 -1.84
N ALA A 250 -11.59 12.20 -1.99
CA ALA A 250 -10.46 11.96 -1.11
C ALA A 250 -9.22 12.61 -1.74
N ILE A 251 -8.62 13.57 -1.06
CA ILE A 251 -7.55 14.42 -1.57
C ILE A 251 -6.29 14.21 -0.71
N ARG A 252 -5.25 13.66 -1.33
CA ARG A 252 -3.98 13.36 -0.69
C ARG A 252 -2.91 14.36 -1.10
N ASP A 253 -2.21 14.95 -0.14
CA ASP A 253 -0.99 15.74 -0.40
C ASP A 253 0.17 14.79 -0.74
N ILE A 254 0.69 14.89 -1.97
CA ILE A 254 1.79 14.07 -2.47
C ILE A 254 3.12 14.85 -2.54
N SER A 255 3.23 16.01 -1.89
CA SER A 255 4.45 16.83 -1.90
C SER A 255 5.66 16.04 -1.40
N ARG A 256 5.51 15.28 -0.32
CA ARG A 256 6.60 14.44 0.23
C ARG A 256 6.99 13.33 -0.73
N ARG A 257 6.02 12.68 -1.38
CA ARG A 257 6.29 11.63 -2.38
C ARG A 257 7.07 12.20 -3.55
N LYS A 258 6.61 13.30 -4.14
CA LYS A 258 7.28 13.98 -5.26
C LYS A 258 8.69 14.48 -4.91
N ALA A 259 8.88 15.03 -3.73
CA ALA A 259 10.20 15.44 -3.27
C ALA A 259 11.17 14.26 -3.10
N ALA A 260 10.70 13.13 -2.55
CA ALA A 260 11.52 11.92 -2.41
C ALA A 260 11.86 11.29 -3.77
N GLU A 261 10.91 11.26 -4.71
CA GLU A 261 11.12 10.79 -6.08
C GLU A 261 12.16 11.66 -6.82
N ALA A 262 12.05 12.99 -6.69
CA ALA A 262 13.02 13.91 -7.29
C ALA A 262 14.44 13.73 -6.69
N GLN A 263 14.56 13.57 -5.37
CA GLN A 263 15.84 13.31 -4.71
C GLN A 263 16.43 11.96 -5.14
N LEU A 264 15.61 10.93 -5.29
CA LEU A 264 16.07 9.63 -5.76
C LEU A 264 16.61 9.72 -7.18
N LEU A 265 15.90 10.42 -8.06
CA LEU A 265 16.31 10.63 -9.45
C LEU A 265 17.66 11.37 -9.54
N GLU A 266 17.82 12.42 -8.72
CA GLU A 266 19.09 13.18 -8.61
C GLU A 266 20.24 12.27 -8.15
N LYS A 267 20.00 11.43 -7.14
CA LYS A 267 21.02 10.49 -6.63
C LYS A 267 21.39 9.40 -7.65
N VAL A 268 20.42 8.92 -8.41
CA VAL A 268 20.67 7.95 -9.49
C VAL A 268 21.57 8.57 -10.57
N GLU A 269 21.31 9.82 -10.95
CA GLU A 269 22.13 10.50 -11.97
C GLU A 269 23.54 10.84 -11.45
N GLU A 270 23.67 11.26 -10.18
CA GLU A 270 24.95 11.47 -9.52
C GLU A 270 25.79 10.17 -9.47
N LEU A 271 25.16 9.06 -9.06
CA LEU A 271 25.82 7.75 -9.02
C LEU A 271 26.25 7.26 -10.41
N LYS A 272 25.43 7.47 -11.43
CA LYS A 272 25.75 7.12 -12.81
C LYS A 272 26.97 7.90 -13.29
N ARG A 273 26.97 9.23 -13.09
CA ARG A 273 28.10 10.11 -13.43
C ARG A 273 29.39 9.70 -12.72
N SER A 274 29.32 9.47 -11.40
CA SER A 274 30.48 9.03 -10.60
C SER A 274 31.04 7.69 -11.10
N ASN A 275 30.15 6.75 -11.47
CA ASN A 275 30.58 5.45 -12.02
C ASN A 275 31.24 5.59 -13.40
N GLU A 276 30.74 6.49 -14.26
CA GLU A 276 31.37 6.81 -15.56
C GLU A 276 32.75 7.47 -15.37
N GLU A 277 32.87 8.45 -14.47
CA GLU A 277 34.14 9.12 -14.14
C GLU A 277 35.19 8.12 -13.58
N LEU A 278 34.75 7.23 -12.67
CA LEU A 278 35.61 6.16 -12.13
C LEU A 278 36.08 5.20 -13.22
N GLY A 279 35.18 4.85 -14.14
CA GLY A 279 35.49 4.02 -15.31
C GLY A 279 36.53 4.67 -16.25
N GLN A 280 36.38 5.97 -16.53
CA GLN A 280 37.33 6.74 -17.33
C GLN A 280 38.68 6.86 -16.63
N PHE A 281 38.69 7.16 -15.32
CA PHE A 281 39.93 7.22 -14.53
C PHE A 281 40.70 5.90 -14.58
N ALA A 282 40.01 4.77 -14.32
CA ALA A 282 40.62 3.44 -14.39
C ALA A 282 41.19 3.13 -15.77
N TYR A 283 40.52 3.57 -16.85
CA TYR A 283 40.97 3.40 -18.21
C TYR A 283 42.28 4.22 -18.50
N ILE A 284 42.28 5.52 -18.18
CA ILE A 284 43.41 6.41 -18.43
C ILE A 284 44.64 5.95 -17.62
N ALA A 285 44.45 5.74 -16.30
CA ALA A 285 45.52 5.29 -15.44
C ALA A 285 46.11 3.94 -15.89
N SER A 286 45.27 3.02 -16.36
CA SER A 286 45.77 1.72 -16.85
C SER A 286 46.52 1.83 -18.17
N HIS A 287 46.06 2.71 -19.09
CA HIS A 287 46.76 2.98 -20.34
C HIS A 287 48.15 3.54 -20.10
N ASP A 288 48.27 4.55 -19.22
CA ASP A 288 49.51 5.23 -18.94
C ASP A 288 50.50 4.34 -18.15
N LEU A 289 50.02 3.33 -17.43
CA LEU A 289 50.82 2.30 -16.80
C LEU A 289 51.27 1.19 -17.76
N GLN A 290 50.53 0.92 -18.85
CA GLN A 290 50.86 -0.14 -19.80
C GLN A 290 52.14 0.16 -20.58
N GLU A 291 52.35 1.40 -20.99
CA GLU A 291 53.51 1.78 -21.84
C GLU A 291 54.84 1.61 -21.11
N PRO A 292 55.08 2.20 -19.93
CA PRO A 292 56.33 2.00 -19.20
C PRO A 292 56.53 0.54 -18.81
N LEU A 293 55.46 -0.17 -18.46
CA LEU A 293 55.56 -1.58 -18.08
C LEU A 293 55.90 -2.48 -19.25
N ARG A 294 55.37 -2.19 -20.46
CA ARG A 294 55.76 -2.88 -21.69
C ARG A 294 57.28 -2.74 -21.95
N MET A 295 57.82 -1.55 -21.69
CA MET A 295 59.26 -1.31 -21.85
C MET A 295 60.05 -2.14 -20.82
N VAL A 296 59.66 -2.14 -19.53
CA VAL A 296 60.28 -2.95 -18.49
C VAL A 296 60.26 -4.43 -18.84
N ALA A 297 59.06 -4.96 -19.23
CA ALA A 297 58.91 -6.35 -19.63
C ALA A 297 59.78 -6.72 -20.84
N SER A 298 59.85 -5.84 -21.85
CA SER A 298 60.62 -6.07 -23.06
C SER A 298 62.12 -6.13 -22.76
N TYR A 299 62.66 -5.18 -21.99
CA TYR A 299 64.06 -5.15 -21.65
C TYR A 299 64.45 -6.28 -20.67
N THR A 300 63.65 -6.63 -19.72
CA THR A 300 63.90 -7.77 -18.82
C THR A 300 63.90 -9.11 -19.58
N GLN A 301 62.98 -9.28 -20.56
CA GLN A 301 63.00 -10.45 -21.45
C GLN A 301 64.23 -10.50 -22.36
N LEU A 302 64.68 -9.36 -22.89
CA LEU A 302 65.89 -9.28 -23.67
C LEU A 302 67.14 -9.62 -22.83
N LEU A 303 67.20 -9.15 -21.55
CA LEU A 303 68.22 -9.52 -20.61
C LEU A 303 68.22 -11.02 -20.35
N SER A 304 67.07 -11.61 -20.08
CA SER A 304 66.95 -13.05 -19.91
C SER A 304 67.47 -13.81 -21.14
N LYS A 305 66.94 -13.45 -22.36
CA LYS A 305 67.39 -14.12 -23.60
C LYS A 305 68.81 -14.03 -23.93
N ARG A 306 69.48 -12.86 -23.63
CA ARG A 306 70.87 -12.57 -24.01
C ARG A 306 71.84 -13.11 -23.01
N TYR A 307 71.54 -13.12 -21.71
CA TYR A 307 72.50 -13.39 -20.64
C TYR A 307 72.21 -14.67 -19.84
N LYS A 308 71.11 -15.39 -20.07
CA LYS A 308 70.81 -16.64 -19.41
C LYS A 308 71.98 -17.65 -19.53
N GLY A 309 72.44 -18.11 -18.39
CA GLY A 309 73.61 -19.03 -18.30
C GLY A 309 74.94 -18.42 -18.66
N ARG A 310 75.01 -17.09 -18.79
CA ARG A 310 76.28 -16.35 -19.02
C ARG A 310 76.76 -15.54 -17.81
N LEU A 311 75.87 -15.35 -16.86
CA LEU A 311 76.12 -14.72 -15.56
C LEU A 311 76.04 -15.78 -14.48
N ASP A 312 76.23 -15.39 -13.22
CA ASP A 312 76.08 -16.29 -12.10
C ASP A 312 74.61 -16.73 -11.90
N SER A 313 74.38 -17.73 -11.06
CA SER A 313 73.04 -18.28 -10.76
C SER A 313 72.10 -17.23 -10.18
N ASP A 314 72.61 -16.32 -9.36
CA ASP A 314 71.86 -15.30 -8.68
C ASP A 314 71.32 -14.28 -9.70
N ALA A 315 72.12 -13.90 -10.70
CA ALA A 315 71.71 -13.00 -11.77
C ALA A 315 70.61 -13.65 -12.65
N ASP A 316 70.71 -14.94 -12.97
CA ASP A 316 69.69 -15.65 -13.71
C ASP A 316 68.36 -15.72 -12.91
N GLU A 317 68.45 -15.92 -11.59
CA GLU A 317 67.31 -15.89 -10.70
C GLU A 317 66.64 -14.49 -10.61
N PHE A 318 67.42 -13.44 -10.43
CA PHE A 318 66.94 -12.05 -10.37
C PHE A 318 66.27 -11.62 -11.69
N ILE A 319 66.85 -11.99 -12.83
CA ILE A 319 66.25 -11.72 -14.13
C ILE A 319 64.95 -12.47 -14.29
N ALA A 320 64.85 -13.72 -13.85
CA ALA A 320 63.62 -14.49 -13.90
C ALA A 320 62.51 -13.85 -13.04
N PHE A 321 62.82 -13.41 -11.84
CA PHE A 321 61.87 -12.66 -10.98
C PHE A 321 61.41 -11.36 -11.61
N ALA A 322 62.32 -10.61 -12.24
CA ALA A 322 62.01 -9.36 -12.90
C ALA A 322 61.06 -9.58 -14.11
N VAL A 323 61.30 -10.60 -14.92
CA VAL A 323 60.46 -10.99 -16.06
C VAL A 323 59.08 -11.43 -15.59
N ASP A 324 59.01 -12.28 -14.55
CA ASP A 324 57.72 -12.72 -13.98
C ASP A 324 56.92 -11.55 -13.40
N GLY A 325 57.62 -10.66 -12.64
CA GLY A 325 57.02 -9.45 -12.06
C GLY A 325 56.42 -8.54 -13.10
N ALA A 326 57.18 -8.23 -14.17
CA ALA A 326 56.71 -7.37 -15.25
C ALA A 326 55.53 -7.98 -16.04
N SER A 327 55.61 -9.26 -16.39
CA SER A 327 54.56 -9.99 -17.11
C SER A 327 53.27 -10.05 -16.30
N ARG A 328 53.36 -10.17 -14.99
CA ARG A 328 52.22 -10.17 -14.09
C ARG A 328 51.55 -8.82 -14.00
N MET A 329 52.30 -7.74 -13.80
CA MET A 329 51.75 -6.40 -13.78
C MET A 329 51.03 -6.08 -15.09
N GLN A 330 51.57 -6.50 -16.21
CA GLN A 330 50.95 -6.34 -17.51
C GLN A 330 49.60 -7.06 -17.59
N ARG A 331 49.49 -8.30 -17.11
CA ARG A 331 48.24 -9.06 -17.05
C ARG A 331 47.24 -8.42 -16.10
N LEU A 332 47.66 -7.95 -14.92
CA LEU A 332 46.79 -7.27 -13.96
C LEU A 332 46.14 -6.01 -14.56
N ILE A 333 46.94 -5.20 -15.26
CA ILE A 333 46.44 -3.99 -15.92
C ILE A 333 45.49 -4.32 -17.05
N GLN A 334 45.76 -5.37 -17.86
CA GLN A 334 44.90 -5.82 -18.92
C GLN A 334 43.54 -6.30 -18.37
N ASP A 335 43.54 -7.09 -17.30
CA ASP A 335 42.32 -7.60 -16.66
C ASP A 335 41.52 -6.47 -16.01
N LEU A 336 42.18 -5.47 -15.39
CA LEU A 336 41.51 -4.30 -14.82
C LEU A 336 40.85 -3.45 -15.91
N LEU A 337 41.52 -3.26 -17.04
CA LEU A 337 40.93 -2.61 -18.22
C LEU A 337 39.73 -3.39 -18.78
N ALA A 338 39.84 -4.71 -18.87
CA ALA A 338 38.75 -5.56 -19.32
C ALA A 338 37.55 -5.44 -18.39
N TYR A 339 37.76 -5.46 -17.06
CA TYR A 339 36.71 -5.25 -16.06
C TYR A 339 36.06 -3.87 -16.20
N SER A 340 36.82 -2.80 -16.37
CA SER A 340 36.31 -1.44 -16.57
C SER A 340 35.48 -1.32 -17.84
N ARG A 341 35.90 -1.93 -18.94
CA ARG A 341 35.23 -1.85 -20.25
C ARG A 341 33.88 -2.55 -20.31
N VAL A 342 33.64 -3.58 -19.51
CA VAL A 342 32.36 -4.29 -19.49
C VAL A 342 31.17 -3.33 -19.26
N GLY A 343 31.33 -2.34 -18.35
CA GLY A 343 30.27 -1.38 -18.04
C GLY A 343 30.25 -0.13 -18.91
N THR A 344 31.41 0.32 -19.45
CA THR A 344 31.56 1.65 -20.09
C THR A 344 31.59 1.62 -21.61
N LYS A 345 32.01 0.51 -22.22
CA LYS A 345 32.17 0.36 -23.67
C LYS A 345 31.52 -0.90 -24.25
N GLY A 346 30.58 -1.49 -23.54
CA GLY A 346 29.82 -2.63 -24.03
C GLY A 346 28.95 -2.24 -25.25
N LYS A 347 28.91 -3.10 -26.24
CA LYS A 347 28.03 -2.96 -27.41
C LYS A 347 26.57 -3.25 -27.03
N ASP A 348 25.64 -2.85 -27.86
CA ASP A 348 24.25 -3.23 -27.69
C ASP A 348 24.09 -4.76 -27.66
N LEU A 349 23.14 -5.24 -26.90
CA LEU A 349 22.81 -6.65 -26.84
C LEU A 349 22.05 -7.01 -28.11
N ILE A 350 22.69 -7.77 -28.96
CA ILE A 350 22.14 -8.22 -30.25
C ILE A 350 21.99 -9.75 -30.27
N GLU A 351 21.23 -10.26 -31.20
CA GLU A 351 21.19 -11.70 -31.43
C GLU A 351 22.58 -12.27 -31.74
N THR A 352 23.04 -13.15 -30.87
CA THR A 352 24.39 -13.67 -30.87
C THR A 352 24.35 -15.20 -30.72
N SER A 353 25.07 -15.92 -31.59
CA SER A 353 25.24 -17.35 -31.48
C SER A 353 26.20 -17.69 -30.32
N SER A 354 25.68 -18.31 -29.27
CA SER A 354 26.53 -18.73 -28.15
C SER A 354 27.46 -19.88 -28.53
N GLU A 355 27.14 -20.68 -29.53
CA GLU A 355 28.00 -21.73 -30.07
C GLU A 355 29.25 -21.12 -30.71
N ARG A 356 29.09 -20.13 -31.60
CA ARG A 356 30.25 -19.42 -32.21
C ARG A 356 31.11 -18.69 -31.15
N SER A 357 30.46 -18.11 -30.16
CA SER A 357 31.17 -17.44 -29.05
C SER A 357 32.01 -18.43 -28.25
N LEU A 358 31.49 -19.64 -28.00
CA LEU A 358 32.26 -20.69 -27.34
C LEU A 358 33.42 -21.18 -28.24
N GLU A 359 33.16 -21.45 -29.52
CA GLU A 359 34.21 -21.84 -30.49
C GLU A 359 35.36 -20.83 -30.52
N GLN A 360 35.06 -19.54 -30.58
CA GLN A 360 36.05 -18.48 -30.54
C GLN A 360 36.85 -18.49 -29.22
N ALA A 361 36.18 -18.72 -28.09
CA ALA A 361 36.86 -18.88 -26.79
C ALA A 361 37.79 -20.08 -26.77
N LEU A 362 37.38 -21.21 -27.37
CA LEU A 362 38.25 -22.42 -27.48
C LEU A 362 39.44 -22.19 -28.38
N ILE A 363 39.27 -21.45 -29.50
CA ILE A 363 40.42 -21.06 -30.35
C ILE A 363 41.41 -20.22 -29.54
N ASN A 364 40.96 -19.29 -28.72
CA ASN A 364 41.83 -18.47 -27.88
C ASN A 364 42.52 -19.27 -26.79
N LEU A 365 41.93 -20.39 -26.32
CA LEU A 365 42.47 -21.28 -25.30
C LEU A 365 43.26 -22.48 -25.88
N ARG A 366 43.43 -22.57 -27.21
CA ARG A 366 44.00 -23.73 -27.89
C ARG A 366 45.35 -24.19 -27.30
N GLY A 367 46.26 -23.24 -27.02
CA GLY A 367 47.53 -23.57 -26.43
C GLY A 367 47.42 -24.23 -25.06
N SER A 368 46.52 -23.68 -24.20
CA SER A 368 46.30 -24.25 -22.87
C SER A 368 45.57 -25.62 -22.92
N ILE A 369 44.74 -25.83 -23.91
CA ILE A 369 44.05 -27.13 -24.15
C ILE A 369 45.06 -28.19 -24.60
N GLU A 370 45.94 -27.84 -25.55
CA GLU A 370 46.97 -28.73 -26.06
C GLU A 370 47.99 -29.09 -24.99
N GLU A 371 48.45 -28.12 -24.20
CA GLU A 371 49.42 -28.28 -23.13
C GLU A 371 48.90 -29.17 -21.98
N SER A 372 47.64 -28.97 -21.58
CA SER A 372 47.01 -29.73 -20.48
C SER A 372 46.37 -31.05 -20.92
N GLY A 373 46.21 -31.27 -22.20
CA GLY A 373 45.44 -32.41 -22.76
C GLY A 373 43.96 -32.36 -22.43
N ALA A 374 43.43 -31.19 -22.14
CA ALA A 374 42.03 -30.99 -21.71
C ALA A 374 41.04 -31.38 -22.79
N VAL A 375 39.94 -32.03 -22.36
CA VAL A 375 38.80 -32.42 -23.22
C VAL A 375 37.65 -31.45 -22.94
N VAL A 376 37.34 -30.58 -23.90
CA VAL A 376 36.18 -29.68 -23.83
C VAL A 376 35.08 -30.17 -24.75
N THR A 377 33.89 -30.32 -24.22
CA THR A 377 32.69 -30.76 -24.96
C THR A 377 31.54 -29.81 -24.71
N HIS A 378 30.59 -29.72 -25.63
CA HIS A 378 29.36 -28.96 -25.41
C HIS A 378 28.15 -29.66 -26.02
N GLY A 379 26.97 -29.35 -25.48
CA GLY A 379 25.69 -29.68 -26.10
C GLY A 379 25.29 -28.64 -27.16
N ALA A 380 24.09 -28.69 -27.67
CA ALA A 380 23.55 -27.65 -28.53
C ALA A 380 23.39 -26.35 -27.71
N LEU A 381 23.88 -25.23 -28.25
CA LEU A 381 23.83 -23.93 -27.60
C LEU A 381 22.93 -22.97 -28.39
N PRO A 382 22.02 -22.23 -27.74
CA PRO A 382 21.05 -21.35 -28.40
C PRO A 382 21.67 -20.03 -28.86
N SER A 383 20.95 -19.31 -29.75
CA SER A 383 21.16 -17.88 -29.94
C SER A 383 20.54 -17.10 -28.78
N VAL A 384 21.25 -16.08 -28.32
CA VAL A 384 20.86 -15.24 -27.15
C VAL A 384 21.07 -13.77 -27.45
N LEU A 385 20.41 -12.90 -26.71
CA LEU A 385 20.68 -11.46 -26.75
C LEU A 385 21.92 -11.17 -25.93
N ALA A 386 23.05 -10.88 -26.58
CA ALA A 386 24.33 -10.68 -25.91
C ALA A 386 25.27 -9.75 -26.71
N ASP A 387 26.30 -9.22 -25.98
CA ASP A 387 27.50 -8.66 -26.61
C ASP A 387 28.45 -9.83 -26.91
N GLU A 388 28.68 -10.13 -28.20
CA GLU A 388 29.50 -11.25 -28.64
C GLU A 388 30.88 -11.27 -28.01
N THR A 389 31.53 -10.10 -27.94
CA THR A 389 32.88 -9.97 -27.37
C THR A 389 32.89 -10.34 -25.88
N GLN A 390 31.89 -9.91 -25.15
CA GLN A 390 31.75 -10.23 -23.72
C GLN A 390 31.37 -11.70 -23.50
N LEU A 391 30.56 -12.28 -24.37
CA LEU A 391 30.19 -13.68 -24.29
C LEU A 391 31.40 -14.59 -24.56
N VAL A 392 32.21 -14.26 -25.56
CA VAL A 392 33.52 -14.93 -25.78
C VAL A 392 34.40 -14.84 -24.54
N GLN A 393 34.55 -13.68 -23.93
CA GLN A 393 35.33 -13.45 -22.73
C GLN A 393 34.82 -14.25 -21.54
N LEU A 394 33.48 -14.32 -21.37
CA LEU A 394 32.86 -15.10 -20.32
C LEU A 394 33.19 -16.61 -20.45
N PHE A 395 33.01 -17.18 -21.63
CA PHE A 395 33.36 -18.58 -21.89
C PHE A 395 34.88 -18.80 -21.71
N GLN A 396 35.73 -17.90 -22.24
CA GLN A 396 37.18 -18.00 -22.11
C GLN A 396 37.61 -18.01 -20.65
N ASN A 397 37.04 -17.17 -19.80
CA ASN A 397 37.38 -17.13 -18.38
C ASN A 397 36.90 -18.40 -17.64
N LEU A 398 35.66 -18.85 -17.89
CA LEU A 398 35.12 -20.03 -17.21
C LEU A 398 35.83 -21.33 -17.64
N VAL A 399 36.01 -21.53 -18.95
CA VAL A 399 36.71 -22.71 -19.49
C VAL A 399 38.20 -22.67 -19.12
N GLY A 400 38.81 -21.50 -19.21
CA GLY A 400 40.24 -21.32 -18.80
C GLY A 400 40.46 -21.63 -17.32
N ASN A 401 39.53 -21.21 -16.43
CA ASN A 401 39.60 -21.58 -15.02
C ASN A 401 39.42 -23.11 -14.81
N ALA A 402 38.50 -23.74 -15.53
CA ALA A 402 38.24 -25.16 -15.45
C ALA A 402 39.50 -25.98 -15.86
N ILE A 403 40.20 -25.54 -16.90
CA ILE A 403 41.45 -26.18 -17.33
C ILE A 403 42.58 -25.94 -16.30
N LYS A 404 42.69 -24.74 -15.77
CA LYS A 404 43.76 -24.33 -14.89
C LYS A 404 43.69 -24.98 -13.50
N TYR A 405 42.50 -25.05 -12.89
CA TYR A 405 42.29 -25.61 -11.55
C TYR A 405 41.97 -27.11 -11.63
N GLN A 406 42.76 -27.83 -12.39
CA GLN A 406 42.58 -29.27 -12.61
C GLN A 406 42.82 -30.11 -11.35
N GLY A 407 42.06 -31.18 -11.20
CA GLY A 407 42.31 -32.22 -10.23
C GLY A 407 43.33 -33.26 -10.73
N PRO A 408 43.47 -34.40 -10.01
CA PRO A 408 44.34 -35.49 -10.46
C PRO A 408 43.69 -36.17 -11.68
N GLY A 409 44.18 -35.85 -12.87
CA GLY A 409 43.68 -36.47 -14.13
C GLY A 409 43.51 -35.48 -15.27
N VAL A 410 43.05 -35.94 -16.40
CA VAL A 410 42.79 -35.11 -17.58
C VAL A 410 41.64 -34.14 -17.29
N PRO A 411 41.86 -32.83 -17.50
CA PRO A 411 40.80 -31.84 -17.33
C PRO A 411 39.62 -32.10 -18.31
N ARG A 412 38.43 -32.16 -17.79
CA ARG A 412 37.20 -32.31 -18.58
C ARG A 412 36.26 -31.17 -18.31
N VAL A 413 35.86 -30.45 -19.37
CA VAL A 413 34.94 -29.36 -19.29
C VAL A 413 33.74 -29.66 -20.18
N HIS A 414 32.54 -29.46 -19.65
CA HIS A 414 31.31 -29.65 -20.38
C HIS A 414 30.41 -28.43 -20.27
N VAL A 415 30.03 -27.85 -21.45
CA VAL A 415 29.17 -26.70 -21.54
C VAL A 415 27.79 -27.11 -22.03
N THR A 416 26.76 -26.76 -21.28
CA THR A 416 25.37 -27.03 -21.66
C THR A 416 24.52 -25.78 -21.54
N ALA A 417 23.39 -25.75 -22.24
CA ALA A 417 22.33 -24.77 -22.08
C ALA A 417 20.98 -25.48 -21.95
N ALA A 418 20.18 -25.09 -20.97
CA ALA A 418 18.84 -25.56 -20.76
C ALA A 418 17.85 -24.40 -20.79
N ARG A 419 16.67 -24.63 -21.38
CA ARG A 419 15.60 -23.60 -21.43
C ARG A 419 15.01 -23.40 -20.02
N ASP A 420 14.94 -22.16 -19.57
CA ASP A 420 14.39 -21.77 -18.27
C ASP A 420 13.24 -20.76 -18.51
N GLY A 421 12.02 -21.31 -18.68
CA GLY A 421 10.84 -20.52 -19.06
C GLY A 421 10.75 -20.21 -20.55
N VAL A 422 9.99 -19.14 -20.90
CA VAL A 422 9.64 -18.82 -22.30
C VAL A 422 10.80 -18.15 -23.04
N GLN A 423 11.57 -17.31 -22.37
CA GLN A 423 12.58 -16.44 -23.02
C GLN A 423 13.97 -16.52 -22.38
N LYS A 424 14.24 -17.49 -21.52
CA LYS A 424 15.48 -17.56 -20.77
C LYS A 424 16.20 -18.88 -21.00
N TRP A 425 17.54 -18.83 -21.09
CA TRP A 425 18.39 -19.98 -21.20
C TRP A 425 19.42 -19.97 -20.07
N THR A 426 19.52 -21.06 -19.32
CA THR A 426 20.51 -21.24 -18.27
C THR A 426 21.67 -22.06 -18.81
N PHE A 427 22.83 -21.44 -18.89
CA PHE A 427 24.10 -22.05 -19.25
C PHE A 427 24.77 -22.66 -18.03
N SER A 428 25.40 -23.80 -18.22
CA SER A 428 26.18 -24.48 -17.20
C SER A 428 27.55 -24.86 -17.76
N VAL A 429 28.62 -24.44 -17.08
CA VAL A 429 30.01 -24.84 -17.38
C VAL A 429 30.47 -25.72 -16.24
N ARG A 430 30.61 -27.03 -16.50
CA ARG A 430 30.99 -28.04 -15.50
C ARG A 430 32.42 -28.50 -15.75
N ASP A 431 33.21 -28.61 -14.68
CA ASP A 431 34.53 -29.17 -14.66
C ASP A 431 34.67 -30.33 -13.67
N ASN A 432 35.75 -31.10 -13.79
CA ASN A 432 36.19 -32.15 -12.87
C ASN A 432 37.42 -31.72 -12.05
N GLY A 433 37.58 -30.43 -11.78
CA GLY A 433 38.75 -29.85 -11.12
C GLY A 433 38.76 -30.07 -9.60
N LEU A 434 39.55 -29.23 -8.91
CA LEU A 434 39.77 -29.31 -7.45
C LEU A 434 38.49 -29.05 -6.63
N GLY A 435 37.50 -28.38 -7.23
CA GLY A 435 36.30 -27.95 -6.50
C GLY A 435 36.59 -26.75 -5.59
N ILE A 436 35.51 -26.20 -5.03
CA ILE A 436 35.51 -24.97 -4.21
C ILE A 436 34.72 -25.25 -2.95
N ASP A 437 35.28 -24.88 -1.79
CA ASP A 437 34.58 -24.97 -0.53
C ASP A 437 33.43 -23.93 -0.50
N PRO A 438 32.19 -24.30 -0.09
CA PRO A 438 31.04 -23.43 -0.07
C PRO A 438 31.23 -22.07 0.64
N GLN A 439 32.06 -22.01 1.67
CA GLN A 439 32.39 -20.77 2.38
C GLN A 439 32.99 -19.67 1.49
N TYR A 440 33.51 -20.03 0.29
CA TYR A 440 34.15 -19.11 -0.62
C TYR A 440 33.30 -18.71 -1.83
N PHE A 441 32.07 -19.23 -1.99
CA PHE A 441 31.24 -19.03 -3.18
C PHE A 441 31.01 -17.54 -3.50
N GLU A 442 30.74 -16.72 -2.51
CA GLU A 442 30.61 -15.28 -2.71
C GLU A 442 31.96 -14.60 -2.94
N ARG A 443 32.99 -15.07 -2.27
CA ARG A 443 34.31 -14.44 -2.28
C ARG A 443 35.02 -14.60 -3.62
N ILE A 444 34.87 -15.71 -4.34
CA ILE A 444 35.54 -16.00 -5.60
C ILE A 444 35.22 -15.01 -6.72
N PHE A 445 34.07 -14.30 -6.63
CA PHE A 445 33.63 -13.28 -7.58
C PHE A 445 34.16 -11.88 -7.23
N GLY A 446 34.84 -11.71 -6.11
CA GLY A 446 35.48 -10.46 -5.72
C GLY A 446 36.76 -10.20 -6.53
N MET A 447 37.11 -8.90 -6.72
CA MET A 447 38.34 -8.53 -7.39
C MET A 447 39.57 -8.94 -6.54
N PHE A 448 40.64 -9.42 -7.22
CA PHE A 448 41.89 -9.87 -6.60
C PHE A 448 41.75 -11.05 -5.62
N GLN A 449 40.65 -11.76 -5.65
CA GLN A 449 40.40 -12.90 -4.78
C GLN A 449 41.00 -14.19 -5.37
N ARG A 450 41.74 -14.93 -4.52
CA ARG A 450 42.40 -16.20 -4.88
C ARG A 450 42.26 -17.17 -3.71
N LEU A 451 41.97 -18.46 -4.02
CA LEU A 451 41.85 -19.53 -3.02
C LEU A 451 43.16 -20.33 -2.86
N HIS A 452 43.97 -20.39 -3.91
CA HIS A 452 45.22 -21.15 -3.92
C HIS A 452 46.44 -20.23 -3.92
N LYS A 453 47.58 -20.74 -3.42
CA LYS A 453 48.84 -20.01 -3.41
C LYS A 453 49.34 -19.76 -4.83
N ARG A 454 50.17 -18.77 -4.94
CA ARG A 454 50.63 -18.25 -6.22
C ARG A 454 51.57 -19.25 -6.96
N GLU A 455 52.33 -20.00 -6.19
CA GLU A 455 53.29 -21.01 -6.68
C GLU A 455 52.57 -22.19 -7.33
N GLU A 456 51.29 -22.44 -6.96
CA GLU A 456 50.48 -23.55 -7.46
C GLU A 456 49.77 -23.23 -8.76
N PHE A 457 49.15 -22.03 -8.82
CA PHE A 457 48.35 -21.63 -9.98
C PHE A 457 48.58 -20.14 -10.33
N ALA A 458 48.99 -19.86 -11.56
CA ALA A 458 49.16 -18.52 -12.07
C ALA A 458 47.84 -17.81 -12.25
N GLY A 459 47.74 -16.48 -12.01
CA GLY A 459 46.53 -15.69 -12.28
C GLY A 459 46.41 -14.42 -11.47
N THR A 460 45.53 -13.51 -11.91
CA THR A 460 45.29 -12.18 -11.34
C THR A 460 44.20 -12.12 -10.27
N GLY A 461 43.26 -13.08 -10.28
CA GLY A 461 42.09 -13.07 -9.41
C GLY A 461 41.00 -12.12 -9.87
N ILE A 462 40.99 -11.68 -11.14
CA ILE A 462 39.98 -10.76 -11.69
C ILE A 462 39.02 -11.48 -12.63
N GLY A 463 39.40 -12.63 -13.20
CA GLY A 463 38.61 -13.32 -14.25
C GLY A 463 37.17 -13.63 -13.85
N LEU A 464 36.89 -14.15 -12.63
CA LEU A 464 35.55 -14.43 -12.17
C LEU A 464 34.77 -13.14 -11.84
N ALA A 465 35.45 -12.08 -11.39
CA ALA A 465 34.81 -10.76 -11.22
C ALA A 465 34.36 -10.17 -12.58
N ILE A 466 35.15 -10.39 -13.66
CA ILE A 466 34.73 -10.05 -15.03
C ILE A 466 33.53 -10.87 -15.44
N CYS A 467 33.49 -12.19 -15.16
CA CYS A 467 32.36 -13.04 -15.46
C CYS A 467 31.07 -12.50 -14.78
N ARG A 468 31.14 -12.20 -13.50
CA ARG A 468 30.02 -11.64 -12.74
C ARG A 468 29.52 -10.32 -13.36
N LYS A 469 30.43 -9.40 -13.66
CA LYS A 469 30.09 -8.11 -14.25
C LYS A 469 29.46 -8.23 -15.66
N ILE A 470 29.95 -9.18 -16.47
CA ILE A 470 29.35 -9.47 -17.79
C ILE A 470 27.90 -9.98 -17.60
N VAL A 471 27.69 -10.96 -16.74
CA VAL A 471 26.37 -11.56 -16.51
C VAL A 471 25.39 -10.56 -15.92
N GLU A 472 25.83 -9.71 -14.97
CA GLU A 472 25.04 -8.61 -14.39
C GLU A 472 24.62 -7.60 -15.47
N ARG A 473 25.51 -7.25 -16.39
CA ARG A 473 25.17 -6.36 -17.51
C ARG A 473 24.12 -6.97 -18.44
N HIS A 474 24.07 -8.30 -18.57
CA HIS A 474 23.06 -9.02 -19.33
C HIS A 474 21.78 -9.30 -18.52
N GLY A 475 21.60 -8.64 -17.36
CA GLY A 475 20.38 -8.73 -16.53
C GLY A 475 20.22 -10.03 -15.76
N SER A 476 21.33 -10.73 -15.45
CA SER A 476 21.33 -12.01 -14.74
C SER A 476 22.40 -12.09 -13.66
N ASN A 477 22.45 -13.24 -12.96
CA ASN A 477 23.47 -13.53 -11.96
C ASN A 477 24.23 -14.80 -12.32
N ILE A 478 25.51 -14.86 -11.93
CA ILE A 478 26.32 -16.08 -12.01
C ILE A 478 26.35 -16.75 -10.65
N THR A 479 26.17 -18.07 -10.64
CA THR A 479 26.22 -18.91 -9.44
C THR A 479 27.20 -20.06 -9.63
N VAL A 480 27.60 -20.69 -8.52
CA VAL A 480 28.50 -21.84 -8.51
C VAL A 480 27.94 -22.94 -7.61
N GLU A 481 28.01 -24.16 -8.08
CA GLU A 481 27.80 -25.38 -7.29
C GLU A 481 29.08 -26.18 -7.33
N SER A 482 29.66 -26.50 -6.18
CA SER A 482 30.95 -27.18 -6.12
C SER A 482 31.14 -27.89 -4.78
N GLN A 483 31.96 -28.93 -4.81
CA GLN A 483 32.48 -29.61 -3.61
C GLN A 483 33.97 -29.86 -3.79
N PRO A 484 34.79 -29.72 -2.74
CA PRO A 484 36.23 -30.03 -2.81
C PRO A 484 36.44 -31.45 -3.34
N GLY A 485 37.32 -31.57 -4.37
CA GLY A 485 37.64 -32.82 -5.02
C GLY A 485 36.63 -33.35 -6.04
N GLN A 486 35.52 -32.67 -6.28
CA GLN A 486 34.48 -33.14 -7.20
C GLN A 486 34.25 -32.22 -8.42
N GLY A 487 35.05 -31.14 -8.53
CA GLY A 487 34.91 -30.13 -9.57
C GLY A 487 33.86 -29.10 -9.25
N SER A 488 33.58 -28.23 -10.22
CA SER A 488 32.65 -27.11 -10.08
C SER A 488 31.68 -27.02 -11.27
N THR A 489 30.53 -26.41 -11.03
CA THR A 489 29.56 -26.07 -12.08
C THR A 489 29.18 -24.61 -11.90
N PHE A 490 29.59 -23.78 -12.83
CA PHE A 490 29.18 -22.37 -12.92
C PHE A 490 27.94 -22.25 -13.76
N ARG A 491 26.92 -21.52 -13.26
CA ARG A 491 25.65 -21.30 -13.96
C ARG A 491 25.35 -19.82 -14.12
N PHE A 492 24.82 -19.45 -15.29
CA PHE A 492 24.33 -18.11 -15.59
C PHE A 492 23.21 -18.18 -16.60
N SER A 493 22.34 -17.18 -16.64
CA SER A 493 21.20 -17.18 -17.55
C SER A 493 21.28 -15.99 -18.52
N LEU A 494 20.82 -16.19 -19.76
CA LEU A 494 20.73 -15.14 -20.79
C LEU A 494 19.35 -15.18 -21.44
N VAL A 495 18.91 -14.05 -21.98
CA VAL A 495 17.66 -13.95 -22.72
C VAL A 495 17.85 -14.54 -24.12
N GLY A 496 16.97 -15.46 -24.54
CA GLY A 496 16.97 -16.03 -25.89
C GLY A 496 16.58 -14.98 -26.94
N SER A 497 17.15 -15.05 -28.10
CA SER A 497 16.66 -14.27 -29.23
C SER A 497 15.34 -14.89 -29.70
N GLY A 498 14.21 -14.23 -29.56
CA GLY A 498 12.85 -14.76 -29.77
C GLY A 498 12.49 -15.29 -31.17
N THR A 499 13.43 -15.82 -31.93
CA THR A 499 13.19 -16.57 -33.16
C THR A 499 13.06 -18.08 -32.83
N GLU A 500 11.81 -18.53 -32.62
CA GLU A 500 11.50 -19.94 -32.73
C GLU A 500 11.75 -20.40 -34.18
N TYR A 501 12.59 -21.43 -34.33
CA TYR A 501 12.54 -22.33 -35.50
C TYR A 501 11.74 -23.57 -35.13
#